data_50e60858decfbc3ea366ae53de6b138f
#
_entry.id   50e60858decfbc3ea366ae53de6b138f
#
_cell.length_a   1.000
_cell.length_b   1.000
_cell.length_c   1.000
_cell.angle_alpha   90.00
_cell.angle_beta   90.00
_cell.angle_gamma   90.00
#
_symmetry.space_group_name_H-M   'P 1'
#
loop_
_entity.id
_entity.type
_entity.pdbx_description
1 polymer ?
#
loop_
_entity_poly.entity_id
_entity_poly.type
_entity_poly.pdbx_seq_one_letter_code
_entity_poly.pdbx_strand_id
1 'polypeptide(L)'
;MQSMDARQESSAKPLPADDLLAASLRQHDHAAFAELHQRYARLVRTVAMRIVRSRTEADDVVQIVFQDLYRAAAQYDAHKGSLRTWVLQYAYSRAINYKRHLDARAYARTYELEDVDLPTCSGVPAMEAAQMVAQAMASLSDAQQQTLRMVFLEGAELQDVALQTGQSLANVRHHYYRGLHKLRECLRNSPASPKA
;
A
#
# COMPACT_ATOMS: atom_id res chain seq x y z
N MET A 1 24.47 -6.54 -57.15
CA MET A 1 25.17 -6.76 -55.87
C MET A 1 24.51 -5.83 -54.89
N GLN A 2 23.42 -6.25 -54.28
CA GLN A 2 22.61 -5.47 -53.34
C GLN A 2 22.51 -6.26 -52.07
N SER A 3 23.14 -5.74 -51.02
CA SER A 3 23.08 -6.26 -49.66
C SER A 3 21.76 -5.83 -49.06
N MET A 4 20.86 -6.76 -48.85
CA MET A 4 19.64 -6.55 -48.06
C MET A 4 19.99 -6.60 -46.59
N ASP A 5 19.92 -5.45 -45.97
CA ASP A 5 20.07 -5.25 -44.55
C ASP A 5 18.77 -5.74 -43.87
N ALA A 6 18.81 -6.93 -43.30
CA ALA A 6 17.69 -7.49 -42.56
C ALA A 6 17.68 -6.84 -41.15
N ARG A 7 16.84 -5.83 -40.99
CA ARG A 7 16.48 -5.31 -39.67
C ARG A 7 15.80 -6.43 -38.88
N GLN A 8 16.51 -6.96 -37.93
CA GLN A 8 15.94 -7.74 -36.82
C GLN A 8 14.98 -6.87 -36.02
N GLU A 9 13.70 -6.97 -36.35
CA GLU A 9 12.67 -6.50 -35.42
C GLU A 9 12.71 -7.39 -34.18
N SER A 10 13.31 -6.84 -33.13
CA SER A 10 13.25 -7.41 -31.79
C SER A 10 11.76 -7.48 -31.39
N SER A 11 11.21 -8.68 -31.44
CA SER A 11 9.86 -8.99 -30.95
C SER A 11 9.84 -8.82 -29.42
N ALA A 12 9.75 -7.58 -28.96
CA ALA A 12 9.53 -7.28 -27.55
C ALA A 12 8.13 -7.78 -27.19
N LYS A 13 8.07 -8.75 -26.29
CA LYS A 13 6.81 -9.19 -25.67
C LYS A 13 6.05 -7.97 -25.19
N PRO A 14 4.76 -7.79 -25.54
CA PRO A 14 4.00 -6.63 -25.11
C PRO A 14 4.03 -6.54 -23.57
N LEU A 15 4.45 -5.40 -23.06
CA LEU A 15 4.45 -5.13 -21.61
C LEU A 15 3.02 -5.22 -21.07
N PRO A 16 2.82 -5.77 -19.86
CA PRO A 16 1.51 -5.73 -19.22
C PRO A 16 0.95 -4.30 -19.17
N ALA A 17 -0.37 -4.16 -19.26
CA ALA A 17 -1.04 -2.85 -19.26
C ALA A 17 -0.62 -1.95 -18.09
N ASP A 18 -0.34 -2.55 -16.94
CA ASP A 18 0.14 -1.84 -15.74
C ASP A 18 1.58 -1.31 -15.88
N ASP A 19 2.44 -2.01 -16.63
CA ASP A 19 3.82 -1.55 -16.87
C ASP A 19 3.88 -0.37 -17.83
N LEU A 20 3.01 -0.38 -18.85
CA LEU A 20 2.86 0.76 -19.79
C LEU A 20 2.32 1.99 -19.03
N LEU A 21 1.28 1.80 -18.23
CA LEU A 21 0.71 2.85 -17.41
C LEU A 21 1.76 3.42 -16.44
N ALA A 22 2.53 2.56 -15.80
CA ALA A 22 3.59 2.97 -14.89
C ALA A 22 4.72 3.75 -15.60
N ALA A 23 5.07 3.39 -16.83
CA ALA A 23 6.06 4.13 -17.62
C ALA A 23 5.58 5.57 -17.92
N SER A 24 4.33 5.74 -18.30
CA SER A 24 3.72 7.04 -18.56
C SER A 24 3.55 7.86 -17.25
N LEU A 25 3.21 7.22 -16.14
CA LEU A 25 3.13 7.88 -14.83
C LEU A 25 4.47 8.49 -14.39
N ARG A 26 5.61 7.83 -14.66
CA ARG A 26 6.95 8.39 -14.34
C ARG A 26 7.26 9.65 -15.11
N GLN A 27 6.63 9.85 -16.26
CA GLN A 27 6.76 11.06 -17.08
C GLN A 27 5.77 12.15 -16.68
N HIS A 28 5.01 11.96 -15.60
CA HIS A 28 3.94 12.85 -15.15
C HIS A 28 2.85 13.09 -16.21
N ASP A 29 2.58 12.08 -17.04
CA ASP A 29 1.51 12.14 -18.04
C ASP A 29 0.15 12.23 -17.33
N HIS A 30 -0.58 13.31 -17.61
CA HIS A 30 -1.89 13.56 -17.05
C HIS A 30 -2.94 12.53 -17.47
N ALA A 31 -2.87 12.02 -18.71
CA ALA A 31 -3.80 11.00 -19.18
C ALA A 31 -3.57 9.65 -18.44
N ALA A 32 -2.31 9.26 -18.25
CA ALA A 32 -1.95 8.10 -17.44
C ALA A 32 -2.41 8.23 -15.99
N PHE A 33 -2.31 9.44 -15.42
CA PHE A 33 -2.77 9.69 -14.06
C PHE A 33 -4.30 9.64 -13.95
N ALA A 34 -5.03 10.16 -14.93
CA ALA A 34 -6.48 10.05 -15.00
C ALA A 34 -6.93 8.58 -15.10
N GLU A 35 -6.24 7.77 -15.89
CA GLU A 35 -6.49 6.32 -15.98
C GLU A 35 -6.20 5.62 -14.63
N LEU A 36 -5.09 5.92 -13.97
CA LEU A 36 -4.77 5.40 -12.64
C LEU A 36 -5.90 5.72 -11.66
N HIS A 37 -6.35 6.98 -11.64
CA HIS A 37 -7.45 7.42 -10.78
C HIS A 37 -8.74 6.65 -11.09
N GLN A 38 -9.15 6.59 -12.36
CA GLN A 38 -10.36 5.87 -12.77
C GLN A 38 -10.33 4.39 -12.35
N ARG A 39 -9.18 3.74 -12.51
CA ARG A 39 -8.99 2.31 -12.21
C ARG A 39 -8.99 2.01 -10.71
N TYR A 40 -8.40 2.89 -9.90
CA TYR A 40 -8.14 2.59 -8.49
C TYR A 40 -8.90 3.45 -7.46
N ALA A 41 -9.58 4.53 -7.85
CA ALA A 41 -10.27 5.40 -6.89
C ALA A 41 -11.31 4.66 -6.04
N ARG A 42 -12.07 3.74 -6.65
CA ARG A 42 -13.05 2.92 -5.92
C ARG A 42 -12.37 2.01 -4.88
N LEU A 43 -11.23 1.42 -5.23
CA LEU A 43 -10.46 0.55 -4.33
C LEU A 43 -9.89 1.35 -3.16
N VAL A 44 -9.27 2.50 -3.45
CA VAL A 44 -8.72 3.40 -2.43
C VAL A 44 -9.84 3.88 -1.49
N ARG A 45 -10.98 4.30 -2.03
CA ARG A 45 -12.14 4.71 -1.22
C ARG A 45 -12.65 3.57 -0.33
N THR A 46 -12.69 2.33 -0.84
CA THR A 46 -13.11 1.17 -0.04
C THR A 46 -12.18 0.94 1.15
N VAL A 47 -10.86 1.05 0.95
CA VAL A 47 -9.87 0.95 2.03
C VAL A 47 -10.04 2.09 3.01
N ALA A 48 -10.12 3.33 2.53
CA ALA A 48 -10.32 4.51 3.37
C ALA A 48 -11.59 4.39 4.22
N MET A 49 -12.73 4.05 3.61
CA MET A 49 -14.01 3.88 4.31
C MET A 49 -13.95 2.86 5.45
N ARG A 50 -13.22 1.76 5.25
CA ARG A 50 -13.04 0.73 6.31
C ARG A 50 -12.29 1.25 7.52
N ILE A 51 -11.36 2.20 7.31
CA ILE A 51 -10.46 2.72 8.34
C ILE A 51 -11.08 3.96 9.01
N VAL A 52 -11.46 4.97 8.21
CA VAL A 52 -11.95 6.26 8.76
C VAL A 52 -13.45 6.27 9.07
N ARG A 53 -14.24 5.36 8.48
CA ARG A 53 -15.68 5.15 8.72
C ARG A 53 -16.57 6.36 8.48
N SER A 54 -16.09 7.35 7.76
CA SER A 54 -16.82 8.54 7.34
C SER A 54 -16.62 8.72 5.84
N ARG A 55 -17.71 9.00 5.11
CA ARG A 55 -17.65 9.16 3.66
C ARG A 55 -16.84 10.40 3.27
N THR A 56 -17.07 11.51 3.96
CA THR A 56 -16.35 12.77 3.72
C THR A 56 -14.86 12.59 3.96
N GLU A 57 -14.50 12.01 5.10
CA GLU A 57 -13.11 11.75 5.45
C GLU A 57 -12.44 10.74 4.51
N ALA A 58 -13.19 9.75 4.02
CA ALA A 58 -12.68 8.81 3.02
C ALA A 58 -12.40 9.47 1.67
N ASP A 59 -13.21 10.44 1.28
CA ASP A 59 -13.01 11.23 0.05
C ASP A 59 -11.77 12.11 0.18
N ASP A 60 -11.51 12.71 1.34
CA ASP A 60 -10.27 13.43 1.64
C ASP A 60 -9.04 12.52 1.57
N VAL A 61 -9.14 11.32 2.16
CA VAL A 61 -8.07 10.32 2.06
C VAL A 61 -7.79 9.94 0.61
N VAL A 62 -8.83 9.77 -0.22
CA VAL A 62 -8.66 9.48 -1.66
C VAL A 62 -7.85 10.59 -2.33
N GLN A 63 -8.17 11.86 -2.07
CA GLN A 63 -7.42 12.99 -2.64
C GLN A 63 -5.95 12.97 -2.21
N ILE A 64 -5.69 12.79 -0.91
CA ILE A 64 -4.33 12.72 -0.37
C ILE A 64 -3.54 11.58 -1.03
N VAL A 65 -4.13 10.39 -1.13
CA VAL A 65 -3.49 9.23 -1.75
C VAL A 65 -3.09 9.52 -3.18
N PHE A 66 -3.99 10.06 -4.00
CA PHE A 66 -3.68 10.33 -5.41
C PHE A 66 -2.69 11.48 -5.59
N GLN A 67 -2.69 12.50 -4.72
CA GLN A 67 -1.65 13.53 -4.72
C GLN A 67 -0.26 12.94 -4.44
N ASP A 68 -0.16 12.04 -3.46
CA ASP A 68 1.10 11.42 -3.10
C ASP A 68 1.57 10.43 -4.17
N LEU A 69 0.66 9.66 -4.77
CA LEU A 69 0.97 8.80 -5.92
C LEU A 69 1.52 9.61 -7.10
N TYR A 70 0.95 10.80 -7.37
CA TYR A 70 1.45 11.69 -8.41
C TYR A 70 2.88 12.17 -8.12
N ARG A 71 3.13 12.61 -6.89
CA ARG A 71 4.47 13.07 -6.46
C ARG A 71 5.49 11.94 -6.47
N ALA A 72 5.06 10.73 -6.10
CA ALA A 72 5.90 9.55 -5.98
C ALA A 72 5.97 8.71 -7.28
N ALA A 73 5.37 9.14 -8.37
CA ALA A 73 5.27 8.37 -9.61
C ALA A 73 6.63 7.88 -10.15
N ALA A 74 7.65 8.73 -10.04
CA ALA A 74 9.01 8.39 -10.43
C ALA A 74 9.65 7.27 -9.55
N GLN A 75 9.12 7.03 -8.36
CA GLN A 75 9.65 6.02 -7.42
C GLN A 75 9.03 4.63 -7.62
N TYR A 76 7.97 4.53 -8.43
CA TYR A 76 7.36 3.23 -8.72
C TYR A 76 8.34 2.32 -9.46
N ASP A 77 8.46 1.10 -8.97
CA ASP A 77 9.34 0.06 -9.51
C ASP A 77 8.56 -1.25 -9.61
N ALA A 78 8.29 -1.69 -10.85
CA ALA A 78 7.52 -2.90 -11.14
C ALA A 78 8.19 -4.18 -10.60
N HIS A 79 9.51 -4.18 -10.40
CA HIS A 79 10.22 -5.31 -9.80
C HIS A 79 9.92 -5.48 -8.31
N LYS A 80 9.46 -4.43 -7.63
CA LYS A 80 9.11 -4.44 -6.20
C LYS A 80 7.66 -4.81 -5.93
N GLY A 81 6.81 -4.78 -6.94
CA GLY A 81 5.40 -5.16 -6.81
C GLY A 81 4.52 -4.58 -7.89
N SER A 82 3.29 -5.11 -7.99
CA SER A 82 2.30 -4.62 -8.95
C SER A 82 1.87 -3.19 -8.65
N LEU A 83 1.42 -2.46 -9.66
CA LEU A 83 0.85 -1.13 -9.53
C LEU A 83 -0.29 -1.08 -8.48
N ARG A 84 -1.13 -2.11 -8.47
CA ARG A 84 -2.18 -2.28 -7.46
C ARG A 84 -1.63 -2.34 -6.04
N THR A 85 -0.56 -3.11 -5.81
CA THR A 85 0.07 -3.22 -4.50
C THR A 85 0.64 -1.88 -4.04
N TRP A 86 1.27 -1.15 -4.95
CA TRP A 86 1.81 0.18 -4.69
C TRP A 86 0.72 1.18 -4.31
N VAL A 87 -0.40 1.21 -5.06
CA VAL A 87 -1.57 2.06 -4.72
C VAL A 87 -2.16 1.69 -3.36
N LEU A 88 -2.33 0.40 -3.07
CA LEU A 88 -2.87 -0.06 -1.79
C LEU A 88 -1.99 0.32 -0.60
N GLN A 89 -0.67 0.28 -0.77
CA GLN A 89 0.28 0.73 0.25
C GLN A 89 0.01 2.18 0.66
N TYR A 90 -0.12 3.08 -0.32
CA TYR A 90 -0.46 4.47 -0.05
C TYR A 90 -1.85 4.60 0.59
N ALA A 91 -2.84 3.86 0.09
CA ALA A 91 -4.20 3.90 0.61
C ALA A 91 -4.25 3.53 2.11
N TYR A 92 -3.61 2.42 2.51
CA TYR A 92 -3.56 2.01 3.91
C TYR A 92 -2.78 3.00 4.78
N SER A 93 -1.58 3.37 4.36
CA SER A 93 -0.74 4.30 5.11
C SER A 93 -1.45 5.64 5.36
N ARG A 94 -2.03 6.24 4.32
CA ARG A 94 -2.71 7.54 4.43
C ARG A 94 -4.01 7.47 5.21
N ALA A 95 -4.79 6.41 5.04
CA ALA A 95 -6.04 6.23 5.80
C ALA A 95 -5.76 6.06 7.30
N ILE A 96 -4.74 5.29 7.68
CA ILE A 96 -4.34 5.11 9.08
C ILE A 96 -3.84 6.43 9.67
N ASN A 97 -2.96 7.15 8.97
CA ASN A 97 -2.46 8.45 9.41
C ASN A 97 -3.60 9.46 9.57
N TYR A 98 -4.50 9.53 8.60
CA TYR A 98 -5.65 10.41 8.64
C TYR A 98 -6.55 10.10 9.85
N LYS A 99 -6.86 8.81 10.08
CA LYS A 99 -7.63 8.38 11.24
C LYS A 99 -6.95 8.80 12.55
N ARG A 100 -5.65 8.61 12.70
CA ARG A 100 -4.90 9.03 13.91
C ARG A 100 -4.99 10.54 14.13
N HIS A 101 -4.94 11.35 13.06
CA HIS A 101 -5.16 12.78 13.19
C HIS A 101 -6.59 13.14 13.61
N LEU A 102 -7.59 12.39 13.11
CA LEU A 102 -8.98 12.57 13.56
C LEU A 102 -9.13 12.20 15.03
N ASP A 103 -8.60 11.05 15.44
CA ASP A 103 -8.66 10.56 16.82
C ASP A 103 -7.94 11.54 17.77
N ALA A 104 -6.78 12.07 17.39
CA ALA A 104 -6.06 13.08 18.16
C ALA A 104 -6.85 14.39 18.28
N ARG A 105 -7.53 14.83 17.22
CA ARG A 105 -8.41 16.02 17.26
C ARG A 105 -9.66 15.76 18.12
N ALA A 106 -10.25 14.59 18.04
CA ALA A 106 -11.37 14.20 18.87
C ALA A 106 -10.95 14.16 20.35
N TYR A 107 -9.81 13.55 20.66
CA TYR A 107 -9.24 13.51 22.00
C TYR A 107 -8.96 14.92 22.55
N ALA A 108 -8.42 15.82 21.76
CA ALA A 108 -8.18 17.20 22.15
C ALA A 108 -9.50 18.00 22.40
N ARG A 109 -10.61 17.59 21.77
CA ARG A 109 -11.94 18.18 21.97
C ARG A 109 -12.73 17.55 23.10
N THR A 110 -12.39 16.32 23.48
CA THR A 110 -13.18 15.53 24.41
C THR A 110 -12.29 15.06 25.55
N TYR A 111 -12.14 15.91 26.54
CA TYR A 111 -11.67 15.45 27.86
C TYR A 111 -12.75 14.61 28.58
N GLU A 112 -13.83 14.28 27.88
CA GLU A 112 -14.93 13.43 28.32
C GLU A 112 -15.49 12.70 27.11
N LEU A 113 -15.31 11.39 27.03
CA LEU A 113 -16.32 10.39 26.66
C LEU A 113 -15.70 9.06 26.20
N GLU A 114 -16.34 8.04 26.69
CA GLU A 114 -16.03 6.61 26.75
C GLU A 114 -16.03 5.86 25.41
N ASP A 115 -15.48 4.68 25.46
CA ASP A 115 -15.41 3.54 24.53
C ASP A 115 -16.35 3.51 23.31
N VAL A 116 -15.78 3.32 22.14
CA VAL A 116 -16.54 2.96 20.90
C VAL A 116 -16.06 1.62 20.36
N ASP A 117 -16.96 0.65 20.36
CA ASP A 117 -16.84 -0.68 19.77
C ASP A 117 -16.53 -0.66 18.27
N LEU A 118 -15.61 -1.52 17.85
CA LEU A 118 -15.16 -1.68 16.47
C LEU A 118 -15.99 -2.75 15.73
N PRO A 119 -16.72 -2.44 14.64
CA PRO A 119 -17.39 -3.46 13.85
C PRO A 119 -16.46 -4.23 12.92
N THR A 120 -16.71 -5.52 12.86
CA THR A 120 -15.92 -6.59 12.24
C THR A 120 -16.14 -6.71 10.72
N CYS A 121 -15.10 -7.00 9.96
CA CYS A 121 -15.18 -7.29 8.52
C CYS A 121 -15.72 -8.71 8.25
N SER A 122 -16.55 -8.82 7.19
CA SER A 122 -17.24 -10.04 6.79
C SER A 122 -16.32 -11.19 6.39
N GLY A 123 -16.56 -12.38 6.91
CA GLY A 123 -16.12 -13.66 6.36
C GLY A 123 -15.14 -14.48 7.19
N VAL A 124 -14.28 -13.85 8.00
CA VAL A 124 -13.44 -14.52 8.99
C VAL A 124 -13.68 -13.83 10.33
N PRO A 125 -13.92 -14.56 11.42
CA PRO A 125 -14.03 -13.97 12.74
C PRO A 125 -12.80 -13.09 13.03
N ALA A 126 -13.00 -11.89 13.57
CA ALA A 126 -11.91 -10.93 13.80
C ALA A 126 -10.76 -11.54 14.63
N MET A 127 -11.10 -12.43 15.54
CA MET A 127 -10.13 -13.16 16.38
C MET A 127 -9.26 -14.11 15.54
N GLU A 128 -9.85 -14.83 14.61
CA GLU A 128 -9.10 -15.73 13.72
C GLU A 128 -8.20 -14.96 12.76
N ALA A 129 -8.73 -13.87 12.16
CA ALA A 129 -7.95 -13.00 11.31
C ALA A 129 -6.77 -12.35 12.06
N ALA A 130 -6.98 -11.89 13.29
CA ALA A 130 -5.94 -11.34 14.13
C ALA A 130 -4.87 -12.40 14.50
N GLN A 131 -5.30 -13.62 14.77
CA GLN A 131 -4.40 -14.71 15.09
C GLN A 131 -3.55 -15.15 13.88
N MET A 132 -4.15 -15.21 12.68
CA MET A 132 -3.45 -15.47 11.42
C MET A 132 -2.39 -14.40 11.13
N VAL A 133 -2.74 -13.13 11.29
CA VAL A 133 -1.79 -12.01 11.10
C VAL A 133 -0.69 -12.07 12.16
N ALA A 134 -1.02 -12.37 13.42
CA ALA A 134 -0.02 -12.48 14.49
C ALA A 134 0.98 -13.63 14.21
N GLN A 135 0.50 -14.79 13.79
CA GLN A 135 1.35 -15.91 13.40
C GLN A 135 2.23 -15.58 12.17
N ALA A 136 1.65 -14.96 11.15
CA ALA A 136 2.39 -14.53 9.98
C ALA A 136 3.46 -13.48 10.35
N MET A 137 3.13 -12.54 11.22
CA MET A 137 4.10 -11.56 11.75
C MET A 137 5.22 -12.23 12.54
N ALA A 138 4.92 -13.22 13.38
CA ALA A 138 5.92 -13.95 14.15
C ALA A 138 6.96 -14.70 13.28
N SER A 139 6.63 -15.00 12.03
CA SER A 139 7.56 -15.60 11.07
C SER A 139 8.60 -14.65 10.50
N LEU A 140 8.42 -13.34 10.69
CA LEU A 140 9.30 -12.29 10.17
C LEU A 140 10.51 -12.08 11.11
N SER A 141 11.61 -11.54 10.56
CA SER A 141 12.70 -11.05 11.41
C SER A 141 12.28 -9.80 12.18
N ASP A 142 12.94 -9.53 13.32
CA ASP A 142 12.63 -8.38 14.18
C ASP A 142 12.65 -7.06 13.41
N ALA A 143 13.64 -6.86 12.55
CA ALA A 143 13.76 -5.67 11.72
C ALA A 143 12.60 -5.54 10.71
N GLN A 144 12.13 -6.65 10.14
CA GLN A 144 10.95 -6.67 9.26
C GLN A 144 9.68 -6.38 10.05
N GLN A 145 9.51 -7.02 11.21
CA GLN A 145 8.36 -6.77 12.10
C GLN A 145 8.30 -5.31 12.52
N GLN A 146 9.42 -4.77 13.01
CA GLN A 146 9.51 -3.38 13.43
C GLN A 146 9.17 -2.43 12.29
N THR A 147 9.78 -2.62 11.12
CA THR A 147 9.49 -1.79 9.94
C THR A 147 8.02 -1.83 9.55
N LEU A 148 7.41 -3.02 9.52
CA LEU A 148 5.99 -3.15 9.16
C LEU A 148 5.07 -2.56 10.23
N ARG A 149 5.39 -2.72 11.53
CA ARG A 149 4.62 -2.10 12.62
C ARG A 149 4.65 -0.59 12.50
N MET A 150 5.83 0.01 12.34
CA MET A 150 5.96 1.45 12.22
C MET A 150 5.19 2.00 11.02
N VAL A 151 5.24 1.31 9.86
CA VAL A 151 4.52 1.77 8.67
C VAL A 151 3.01 1.54 8.78
N PHE A 152 2.55 0.35 9.22
CA PHE A 152 1.13 -0.01 9.18
C PHE A 152 0.37 0.36 10.46
N LEU A 153 0.99 0.25 11.64
CA LEU A 153 0.33 0.56 12.90
C LEU A 153 0.62 1.99 13.36
N GLU A 154 1.83 2.50 13.11
CA GLU A 154 2.21 3.85 13.50
C GLU A 154 2.09 4.85 12.35
N GLY A 155 1.88 4.38 11.12
CA GLY A 155 1.68 5.22 9.94
C GLY A 155 2.93 6.01 9.52
N ALA A 156 4.11 5.58 9.97
CA ALA A 156 5.36 6.23 9.63
C ALA A 156 5.70 6.05 8.13
N GLU A 157 6.31 7.05 7.53
CA GLU A 157 6.91 6.91 6.21
C GLU A 157 8.24 6.13 6.31
N LEU A 158 8.65 5.48 5.21
CA LEU A 158 9.91 4.71 5.23
C LEU A 158 11.14 5.57 5.55
N GLN A 159 11.07 6.87 5.26
CA GLN A 159 12.11 7.83 5.64
C GLN A 159 12.14 8.06 7.16
N ASP A 160 10.96 8.20 7.77
CA ASP A 160 10.85 8.38 9.22
C ASP A 160 11.31 7.13 9.97
N VAL A 161 10.95 5.94 9.45
CA VAL A 161 11.44 4.67 10.00
C VAL A 161 12.97 4.61 9.93
N ALA A 162 13.58 5.05 8.82
CA ALA A 162 15.02 5.08 8.67
C ALA A 162 15.68 6.01 9.70
N LEU A 163 15.12 7.20 9.90
CA LEU A 163 15.60 8.16 10.91
C LEU A 163 15.45 7.61 12.34
N GLN A 164 14.28 7.05 12.66
CA GLN A 164 13.99 6.55 14.02
C GLN A 164 14.80 5.29 14.37
N THR A 165 15.07 4.43 13.39
CA THR A 165 15.81 3.18 13.61
C THR A 165 17.32 3.33 13.40
N GLY A 166 17.80 4.48 12.92
CA GLY A 166 19.21 4.71 12.58
C GLY A 166 19.70 3.89 11.39
N GLN A 167 18.76 3.34 10.58
CA GLN A 167 19.10 2.52 9.42
C GLN A 167 19.07 3.36 8.14
N SER A 168 19.80 2.89 7.10
CA SER A 168 19.68 3.49 5.79
C SER A 168 18.28 3.27 5.19
N LEU A 169 17.78 4.23 4.43
CA LEU A 169 16.50 4.11 3.74
C LEU A 169 16.44 2.87 2.81
N ALA A 170 17.59 2.51 2.20
CA ALA A 170 17.69 1.31 1.39
C ALA A 170 17.44 0.03 2.20
N ASN A 171 17.96 -0.03 3.42
CA ASN A 171 17.80 -1.16 4.34
C ASN A 171 16.35 -1.27 4.83
N VAL A 172 15.75 -0.14 5.20
CA VAL A 172 14.34 -0.08 5.61
C VAL A 172 13.42 -0.51 4.47
N ARG A 173 13.68 -0.04 3.24
CA ARG A 173 12.95 -0.51 2.04
C ARG A 173 13.10 -2.02 1.84
N HIS A 174 14.30 -2.57 2.01
CA HIS A 174 14.54 -4.01 1.92
C HIS A 174 13.71 -4.78 2.96
N HIS A 175 13.75 -4.37 4.23
CA HIS A 175 12.95 -5.00 5.29
C HIS A 175 11.46 -4.91 5.02
N TYR A 176 10.98 -3.76 4.56
CA TYR A 176 9.59 -3.53 4.21
C TYR A 176 9.10 -4.50 3.12
N TYR A 177 9.77 -4.51 1.96
CA TYR A 177 9.32 -5.34 0.83
C TYR A 177 9.49 -6.83 1.08
N ARG A 178 10.58 -7.24 1.71
CA ARG A 178 10.79 -8.64 2.11
C ARG A 178 9.77 -9.09 3.15
N GLY A 179 9.48 -8.25 4.13
CA GLY A 179 8.45 -8.53 5.14
C GLY A 179 7.07 -8.69 4.52
N LEU A 180 6.66 -7.78 3.62
CA LEU A 180 5.39 -7.89 2.90
C LEU A 180 5.29 -9.15 2.04
N HIS A 181 6.36 -9.51 1.34
CA HIS A 181 6.40 -10.73 0.53
C HIS A 181 6.15 -11.96 1.41
N LYS A 182 6.87 -12.07 2.51
CA LYS A 182 6.78 -13.20 3.44
C LYS A 182 5.40 -13.28 4.12
N LEU A 183 4.84 -12.13 4.54
CA LEU A 183 3.48 -12.07 5.05
C LEU A 183 2.45 -12.59 4.03
N ARG A 184 2.57 -12.16 2.79
CA ARG A 184 1.67 -12.60 1.71
C ARG A 184 1.75 -14.11 1.50
N GLU A 185 2.93 -14.68 1.51
CA GLU A 185 3.12 -16.13 1.40
C GLU A 185 2.49 -16.88 2.58
N CYS A 186 2.75 -16.44 3.80
CA CYS A 186 2.17 -17.05 4.99
C CYS A 186 0.64 -16.99 4.99
N LEU A 187 0.06 -15.84 4.67
CA LEU A 187 -1.40 -15.68 4.64
C LEU A 187 -2.07 -16.44 3.50
N ARG A 188 -1.40 -16.59 2.35
CA ARG A 188 -1.91 -17.38 1.22
C ARG A 188 -1.89 -18.88 1.52
N ASN A 189 -0.90 -19.34 2.27
CA ASN A 189 -0.72 -20.75 2.61
C ASN A 189 -1.46 -21.14 3.90
N SER A 190 -2.15 -20.20 4.54
CA SER A 190 -2.96 -20.46 5.72
C SER A 190 -4.23 -21.23 5.35
N PRO A 191 -4.60 -22.29 6.10
CA PRO A 191 -5.74 -23.17 5.78
C PRO A 191 -7.11 -22.46 5.77
N ALA A 192 -7.20 -21.25 6.27
CA ALA A 192 -8.41 -20.43 6.28
C ALA A 192 -8.57 -19.50 5.04
N SER A 193 -7.64 -19.55 4.08
CA SER A 193 -7.81 -18.80 2.82
C SER A 193 -8.83 -19.51 1.93
N PRO A 194 -9.96 -18.88 1.54
CA PRO A 194 -10.85 -19.47 0.55
C PRO A 194 -10.07 -19.63 -0.76
N LYS A 195 -10.00 -20.86 -1.27
CA LYS A 195 -9.48 -21.12 -2.61
C LYS A 195 -10.35 -20.36 -3.62
N ALA A 196 -9.73 -19.43 -4.36
CA ALA A 196 -10.35 -18.75 -5.48
C ALA A 196 -10.61 -19.73 -6.63
#